data_32d3bd3f25bc44b573a5c8d1a95aea29
#
_entry.id   32d3bd3f25bc44b573a5c8d1a95aea29
#
_cell.length_a   1.000
_cell.length_b   1.000
_cell.length_c   1.000
_cell.angle_alpha   90.00
_cell.angle_beta   90.00
_cell.angle_gamma   90.00
#
_symmetry.space_group_name_H-M   'P 1'
#
loop_
_entity.id
_entity.type
_entity.pdbx_description
1 polymer ?
#
loop_
_entity_poly.entity_id
_entity_poly.type
_entity_poly.pdbx_seq_one_letter_code
_entity_poly.pdbx_strand_id
1 'polypeptide(L)'
;NNEYLAETVIITTGTFLNGLIHRGEDRVEAGRVAEPSVKKLSLSLGNQSLQLGRMKTGTPARLDKRSIDWSKLGIQPGDEKPKKFSFWDSEILLPQVVCHIAYTNENTHRIIQDNLSRSALYGGQITGIGPRYCPSIEDKIVKFADKKRHQVFMEPMGYSEESMMIYPNGLSTSLPVDVQLDFLRSI
;
A
#
# COMPACT_ATOMS: atom_id res chain seq x y z
N ASN A 1 -22.32 13.74 23.31
CA ASN A 1 -22.85 12.84 22.29
C ASN A 1 -23.81 13.65 21.43
N ASN A 2 -23.55 13.69 20.12
CA ASN A 2 -24.46 14.32 19.16
C ASN A 2 -25.26 13.23 18.46
N GLU A 3 -26.54 13.42 18.25
CA GLU A 3 -27.42 12.55 17.50
C GLU A 3 -27.77 13.24 16.17
N TYR A 4 -27.65 12.49 15.08
CA TYR A 4 -27.97 12.95 13.74
C TYR A 4 -29.05 12.02 13.17
N LEU A 5 -30.15 12.60 12.71
CA LEU A 5 -31.23 11.87 12.04
C LEU A 5 -31.03 11.95 10.54
N ALA A 6 -31.07 10.79 9.86
CA ALA A 6 -30.94 10.69 8.44
C ALA A 6 -31.76 9.52 7.91
N GLU A 7 -32.27 9.61 6.68
CA GLU A 7 -32.97 8.51 6.01
C GLU A 7 -32.03 7.34 5.67
N THR A 8 -30.77 7.66 5.34
CA THR A 8 -29.74 6.70 4.97
C THR A 8 -28.39 7.09 5.55
N VAL A 9 -27.55 6.09 5.81
CA VAL A 9 -26.19 6.27 6.31
C VAL A 9 -25.22 5.50 5.41
N ILE A 10 -24.17 6.17 4.93
CA ILE A 10 -23.10 5.56 4.15
C ILE A 10 -21.86 5.40 5.03
N ILE A 11 -21.38 4.16 5.18
CA ILE A 11 -20.22 3.84 6.02
C ILE A 11 -18.99 3.67 5.12
N THR A 12 -17.99 4.54 5.28
CA THR A 12 -16.76 4.59 4.46
C THR A 12 -15.51 4.66 5.35
N THR A 13 -15.32 3.65 6.19
CA THR A 13 -14.32 3.64 7.27
C THR A 13 -12.89 3.38 6.81
N GLY A 14 -12.66 3.08 5.54
CA GLY A 14 -11.34 2.74 5.04
C GLY A 14 -10.70 1.58 5.82
N THR A 15 -9.48 1.78 6.31
CA THR A 15 -8.74 0.78 7.09
C THR A 15 -8.94 0.90 8.61
N PHE A 16 -9.84 1.78 9.07
CA PHE A 16 -9.98 2.08 10.50
C PHE A 16 -10.92 1.16 11.27
N LEU A 17 -11.92 0.54 10.59
CA LEU A 17 -12.91 -0.31 11.27
C LEU A 17 -12.25 -1.55 11.86
N ASN A 18 -12.04 -1.54 13.18
CA ASN A 18 -11.31 -2.56 13.91
C ASN A 18 -9.94 -2.88 13.25
N GLY A 19 -9.24 -1.81 12.82
CA GLY A 19 -8.00 -1.90 12.06
C GLY A 19 -6.87 -2.53 12.86
N LEU A 20 -6.04 -3.33 12.17
CA LEU A 20 -4.85 -3.97 12.73
C LEU A 20 -3.73 -3.91 11.68
N ILE A 21 -2.65 -3.23 12.01
CA ILE A 21 -1.46 -3.15 11.17
C ILE A 21 -0.55 -4.32 11.50
N HIS A 22 -0.08 -5.02 10.47
CA HIS A 22 0.91 -6.07 10.55
C HIS A 22 2.21 -5.62 9.87
N ARG A 23 3.35 -5.89 10.51
CA ARG A 23 4.69 -5.67 9.99
C ARG A 23 5.58 -6.80 10.49
N GLY A 24 5.70 -7.87 9.70
CA GLY A 24 6.23 -9.12 10.18
C GLY A 24 5.42 -9.64 11.37
N GLU A 25 6.10 -9.88 12.47
CA GLU A 25 5.50 -10.37 13.73
C GLU A 25 4.85 -9.25 14.54
N ASP A 26 5.20 -7.98 14.27
CA ASP A 26 4.65 -6.82 14.97
C ASP A 26 3.17 -6.61 14.61
N ARG A 27 2.36 -6.36 15.63
CA ARG A 27 0.93 -6.03 15.47
C ARG A 27 0.61 -4.74 16.22
N VAL A 28 -0.02 -3.81 15.54
CA VAL A 28 -0.45 -2.54 16.12
C VAL A 28 -1.92 -2.29 15.81
N GLU A 29 -2.72 -2.08 16.85
CA GLU A 29 -4.14 -1.74 16.71
C GLU A 29 -4.30 -0.30 16.22
N ALA A 30 -4.29 -0.14 14.92
CA ALA A 30 -4.37 1.16 14.27
C ALA A 30 -5.08 1.05 12.91
N GLY A 31 -5.68 2.12 12.46
CA GLY A 31 -6.19 2.25 11.10
C GLY A 31 -5.12 2.72 10.12
N ARG A 32 -4.22 3.59 10.59
CA ARG A 32 -3.04 4.10 9.91
C ARG A 32 -1.94 4.34 10.93
N VAL A 33 -0.68 4.48 10.51
CA VAL A 33 0.44 4.77 11.42
C VAL A 33 0.13 5.99 12.27
N ALA A 34 0.30 5.86 13.59
CA ALA A 34 -0.01 6.85 14.61
C ALA A 34 -1.51 7.23 14.75
N GLU A 35 -2.42 6.53 14.08
CA GLU A 35 -3.85 6.79 14.18
C GLU A 35 -4.61 5.54 14.68
N PRO A 36 -5.31 5.62 15.83
CA PRO A 36 -5.93 4.45 16.45
C PRO A 36 -7.06 3.87 15.61
N SER A 37 -7.30 2.57 15.75
CA SER A 37 -8.42 1.89 15.11
C SER A 37 -9.75 2.23 15.78
N VAL A 38 -10.86 2.09 15.02
CA VAL A 38 -12.22 2.35 15.49
C VAL A 38 -12.91 1.03 15.84
N LYS A 39 -12.82 0.61 17.10
CA LYS A 39 -13.39 -0.65 17.58
C LYS A 39 -14.88 -0.55 17.94
N LYS A 40 -15.28 0.54 18.62
CA LYS A 40 -16.67 0.69 19.09
C LYS A 40 -17.69 0.71 17.96
N LEU A 41 -17.35 1.30 16.82
CA LEU A 41 -18.22 1.29 15.64
C LEU A 41 -18.40 -0.14 15.10
N SER A 42 -17.33 -0.93 15.04
CA SER A 42 -17.40 -2.34 14.63
C SER A 42 -18.36 -3.15 15.51
N LEU A 43 -18.26 -2.99 16.83
CA LEU A 43 -19.17 -3.64 17.77
C LEU A 43 -20.61 -3.18 17.59
N SER A 44 -20.82 -1.87 17.41
CA SER A 44 -22.16 -1.31 17.19
C SER A 44 -22.81 -1.86 15.92
N LEU A 45 -22.05 -1.96 14.81
CA LEU A 45 -22.55 -2.55 13.56
C LEU A 45 -22.89 -4.02 13.70
N GLY A 46 -22.06 -4.80 14.42
CA GLY A 46 -22.35 -6.21 14.73
C GLY A 46 -23.65 -6.37 15.53
N ASN A 47 -23.91 -5.48 16.50
CA ASN A 47 -25.14 -5.48 17.30
C ASN A 47 -26.39 -5.15 16.46
N GLN A 48 -26.23 -4.53 15.29
CA GLN A 48 -27.32 -4.31 14.31
C GLN A 48 -27.50 -5.48 13.32
N SER A 49 -27.02 -6.67 13.69
CA SER A 49 -27.09 -7.89 12.86
C SER A 49 -26.39 -7.79 11.49
N LEU A 50 -25.48 -6.83 11.33
CA LEU A 50 -24.67 -6.74 10.13
C LEU A 50 -23.55 -7.79 10.19
N GLN A 51 -23.41 -8.58 9.13
CA GLN A 51 -22.30 -9.54 9.03
C GLN A 51 -21.01 -8.81 8.69
N LEU A 52 -20.05 -8.90 9.59
CA LEU A 52 -18.73 -8.30 9.43
C LEU A 52 -17.70 -9.36 9.04
N GLY A 53 -16.77 -9.00 8.17
CA GLY A 53 -15.65 -9.85 7.77
C GLY A 53 -14.31 -9.10 7.89
N ARG A 54 -13.21 -9.85 7.77
CA ARG A 54 -11.86 -9.27 7.71
C ARG A 54 -11.40 -9.21 6.27
N MET A 55 -10.92 -8.04 5.85
CA MET A 55 -10.21 -7.87 4.59
C MET A 55 -8.76 -7.46 4.86
N LYS A 56 -7.86 -7.94 4.00
CA LYS A 56 -6.44 -7.56 4.02
C LYS A 56 -6.18 -6.55 2.92
N THR A 57 -5.54 -5.43 3.25
CA THR A 57 -4.93 -4.52 2.30
C THR A 57 -3.42 -4.47 2.56
N GLY A 58 -2.64 -3.97 1.61
CA GLY A 58 -1.20 -3.82 1.76
C GLY A 58 -0.74 -2.43 1.36
N THR A 59 0.37 -2.00 1.94
CA THR A 59 1.05 -0.76 1.57
C THR A 59 2.56 -0.99 1.64
N PRO A 60 3.39 -0.34 0.78
CA PRO A 60 4.84 -0.41 0.87
C PRO A 60 5.39 0.57 1.91
N ALA A 61 6.65 0.38 2.29
CA ALA A 61 7.41 1.40 2.98
C ALA A 61 7.53 2.66 2.10
N ARG A 62 7.51 3.84 2.72
CA ARG A 62 7.81 5.09 2.03
C ARG A 62 9.30 5.29 2.00
N LEU A 63 9.83 5.70 0.84
CA LEU A 63 11.26 5.89 0.64
C LEU A 63 11.60 7.37 0.68
N ASP A 64 12.76 7.70 1.22
CA ASP A 64 13.31 9.05 1.13
C ASP A 64 13.87 9.27 -0.29
N LYS A 65 13.38 10.29 -0.99
CA LYS A 65 13.79 10.68 -2.33
C LYS A 65 15.33 10.76 -2.49
N ARG A 66 16.02 11.19 -1.43
CA ARG A 66 17.49 11.36 -1.41
C ARG A 66 18.27 10.04 -1.37
N SER A 67 17.61 8.95 -0.95
CA SER A 67 18.23 7.62 -0.85
C SER A 67 18.16 6.82 -2.14
N ILE A 68 17.56 7.37 -3.21
CA ILE A 68 17.29 6.66 -4.46
C ILE A 68 18.33 7.09 -5.52
N ASP A 69 18.95 6.12 -6.17
CA ASP A 69 19.80 6.34 -7.34
C ASP A 69 18.93 6.46 -8.61
N TRP A 70 18.47 7.66 -8.87
CA TRP A 70 17.59 7.97 -9.99
C TRP A 70 18.20 7.66 -11.35
N SER A 71 19.53 7.64 -11.48
CA SER A 71 20.22 7.37 -12.74
C SER A 71 20.00 5.95 -13.26
N LYS A 72 19.60 5.03 -12.37
CA LYS A 72 19.31 3.63 -12.70
C LYS A 72 17.86 3.37 -13.09
N LEU A 73 16.99 4.36 -12.94
CA LEU A 73 15.56 4.21 -13.13
C LEU A 73 15.10 4.75 -14.48
N GLY A 74 14.14 4.04 -15.09
CA GLY A 74 13.46 4.55 -16.27
C GLY A 74 12.50 5.69 -15.93
N ILE A 75 12.41 6.73 -16.77
CA ILE A 75 11.46 7.82 -16.60
C ILE A 75 10.12 7.39 -17.19
N GLN A 76 9.03 7.59 -16.42
CA GLN A 76 7.66 7.43 -16.87
C GLN A 76 6.98 8.81 -16.87
N PRO A 77 6.93 9.49 -18.01
CA PRO A 77 6.25 10.78 -18.11
C PRO A 77 4.74 10.60 -18.04
N GLY A 78 4.03 11.67 -17.72
CA GLY A 78 2.59 11.78 -17.94
C GLY A 78 2.25 11.95 -19.43
N ASP A 79 0.97 12.16 -19.71
CA ASP A 79 0.50 12.44 -21.06
C ASP A 79 1.05 13.79 -21.57
N GLU A 80 1.49 13.85 -22.83
CA GLU A 80 1.89 15.11 -23.47
C GLU A 80 0.77 16.15 -23.47
N LYS A 81 -0.46 15.69 -23.61
CA LYS A 81 -1.68 16.49 -23.55
C LYS A 81 -2.59 15.92 -22.44
N PRO A 82 -2.34 16.28 -21.19
CA PRO A 82 -3.10 15.74 -20.08
C PRO A 82 -4.58 16.09 -20.22
N LYS A 83 -5.43 15.10 -19.90
CA LYS A 83 -6.88 15.28 -19.86
C LYS A 83 -7.34 15.43 -18.42
N LYS A 84 -8.30 16.30 -18.19
CA LYS A 84 -8.93 16.45 -16.88
C LYS A 84 -9.81 15.24 -16.56
N PHE A 85 -9.89 14.87 -15.29
CA PHE A 85 -10.82 13.84 -14.81
C PHE A 85 -12.22 14.39 -14.53
N SER A 86 -12.34 15.71 -14.36
CA SER A 86 -13.61 16.38 -14.13
C SER A 86 -14.42 16.50 -15.43
N PHE A 87 -15.75 16.33 -15.33
CA PHE A 87 -16.68 16.68 -16.40
C PHE A 87 -16.95 18.19 -16.50
N TRP A 88 -16.62 18.95 -15.45
CA TRP A 88 -16.75 20.39 -15.47
C TRP A 88 -15.65 21.02 -16.30
N ASP A 89 -15.97 22.16 -16.90
CA ASP A 89 -14.96 22.94 -17.60
C ASP A 89 -14.02 23.64 -16.59
N SER A 90 -12.83 23.12 -16.47
CA SER A 90 -11.81 23.59 -15.53
C SER A 90 -10.44 23.42 -16.13
N GLU A 91 -9.52 24.27 -15.79
CA GLU A 91 -8.11 24.14 -16.17
C GLU A 91 -7.40 23.09 -15.33
N ILE A 92 -6.35 22.51 -15.87
CA ILE A 92 -5.44 21.64 -15.11
C ILE A 92 -4.45 22.55 -14.39
N LEU A 93 -4.65 22.73 -13.10
CA LEU A 93 -3.88 23.69 -12.30
C LEU A 93 -2.59 23.11 -11.71
N LEU A 94 -2.51 21.78 -11.59
CA LEU A 94 -1.38 21.14 -10.95
C LEU A 94 -0.27 20.82 -11.98
N PRO A 95 1.01 21.01 -11.60
CA PRO A 95 2.12 20.64 -12.46
C PRO A 95 2.13 19.12 -12.70
N GLN A 96 2.54 18.71 -13.89
CA GLN A 96 2.76 17.31 -14.20
C GLN A 96 4.05 16.84 -13.54
N VAL A 97 3.97 15.77 -12.74
CA VAL A 97 5.10 15.17 -12.06
C VAL A 97 5.38 13.81 -12.67
N VAL A 98 6.63 13.55 -13.03
CA VAL A 98 7.02 12.26 -13.61
C VAL A 98 7.16 11.19 -12.53
N CYS A 99 6.77 9.96 -12.85
CA CYS A 99 7.12 8.79 -12.09
C CYS A 99 8.38 8.15 -12.66
N HIS A 100 8.99 7.26 -11.91
CA HIS A 100 10.10 6.45 -12.39
C HIS A 100 9.77 4.97 -12.28
N ILE A 101 10.43 4.15 -13.08
CA ILE A 101 10.22 2.71 -13.11
C ILE A 101 11.49 2.02 -12.63
N ALA A 102 11.34 1.21 -11.57
CA ALA A 102 12.31 0.25 -11.12
C ALA A 102 11.80 -1.18 -11.39
N TYR A 103 12.66 -2.15 -11.23
CA TYR A 103 12.31 -3.56 -11.33
C TYR A 103 12.95 -4.36 -10.20
N THR A 104 12.21 -5.30 -9.64
CA THR A 104 12.79 -6.35 -8.81
C THR A 104 13.73 -7.23 -9.66
N ASN A 105 14.61 -7.97 -9.01
CA ASN A 105 15.56 -8.88 -9.64
C ASN A 105 15.61 -10.22 -8.88
N GLU A 106 16.41 -11.15 -9.38
CA GLU A 106 16.54 -12.49 -8.78
C GLU A 106 17.03 -12.44 -7.32
N ASN A 107 17.91 -11.49 -6.97
CA ASN A 107 18.35 -11.31 -5.60
C ASN A 107 17.21 -10.81 -4.70
N THR A 108 16.43 -9.83 -5.18
CA THR A 108 15.21 -9.37 -4.50
C THR A 108 14.25 -10.52 -4.23
N HIS A 109 14.01 -11.36 -5.25
CA HIS A 109 13.11 -12.51 -5.14
C HIS A 109 13.61 -13.52 -4.12
N ARG A 110 14.92 -13.83 -4.12
CA ARG A 110 15.54 -14.75 -3.16
C ARG A 110 15.39 -14.25 -1.73
N ILE A 111 15.70 -12.97 -1.46
CA ILE A 111 15.56 -12.39 -0.13
C ILE A 111 14.13 -12.56 0.39
N ILE A 112 13.13 -12.30 -0.45
CA ILE A 112 11.72 -12.44 -0.06
C ILE A 112 11.34 -13.90 0.13
N GLN A 113 11.73 -14.80 -0.77
CA GLN A 113 11.43 -16.22 -0.69
C GLN A 113 12.01 -16.87 0.58
N ASP A 114 13.25 -16.54 0.93
CA ASP A 114 13.93 -17.07 2.12
C ASP A 114 13.26 -16.59 3.43
N ASN A 115 12.47 -15.53 3.37
CA ASN A 115 11.81 -14.91 4.52
C ASN A 115 10.27 -14.99 4.49
N LEU A 116 9.67 -15.80 3.60
CA LEU A 116 8.20 -15.90 3.49
C LEU A 116 7.53 -16.31 4.82
N SER A 117 8.14 -17.20 5.58
CA SER A 117 7.60 -17.65 6.88
C SER A 117 7.53 -16.52 7.92
N ARG A 118 8.31 -15.45 7.75
CA ARG A 118 8.32 -14.26 8.60
C ARG A 118 7.30 -13.19 8.16
N SER A 119 6.72 -13.34 6.97
CA SER A 119 5.62 -12.48 6.52
C SER A 119 4.36 -12.75 7.33
N ALA A 120 3.67 -11.71 7.81
CA ALA A 120 2.42 -11.89 8.52
C ALA A 120 1.34 -12.59 7.67
N LEU A 121 1.40 -12.42 6.34
CA LEU A 121 0.49 -13.09 5.40
C LEU A 121 0.82 -14.59 5.28
N TYR A 122 2.06 -14.93 4.96
CA TYR A 122 2.48 -16.32 4.72
C TYR A 122 2.80 -17.09 6.01
N GLY A 123 3.11 -16.39 7.09
CA GLY A 123 3.25 -16.95 8.44
C GLY A 123 1.91 -17.21 9.15
N GLY A 124 0.76 -17.02 8.46
CA GLY A 124 -0.56 -17.39 8.98
C GLY A 124 -1.17 -16.41 9.99
N GLN A 125 -0.59 -15.24 10.18
CA GLN A 125 -1.12 -14.23 11.11
C GLN A 125 -2.26 -13.42 10.50
N ILE A 126 -2.26 -13.22 9.18
CA ILE A 126 -3.31 -12.56 8.43
C ILE A 126 -4.24 -13.63 7.86
N THR A 127 -5.47 -13.69 8.39
CA THR A 127 -6.51 -14.64 7.94
C THR A 127 -7.51 -14.03 6.97
N GLY A 128 -7.48 -12.71 6.79
CA GLY A 128 -8.38 -11.98 5.89
C GLY A 128 -8.05 -12.18 4.42
N ILE A 129 -9.09 -12.16 3.58
CA ILE A 129 -8.94 -12.23 2.12
C ILE A 129 -8.53 -10.84 1.59
N GLY A 130 -7.50 -10.79 0.75
CA GLY A 130 -7.12 -9.58 0.04
C GLY A 130 -8.07 -9.26 -1.12
N PRO A 131 -8.24 -7.97 -1.47
CA PRO A 131 -8.93 -7.59 -2.71
C PRO A 131 -8.23 -8.20 -3.93
N ARG A 132 -9.00 -8.53 -4.96
CA ARG A 132 -8.51 -9.27 -6.14
C ARG A 132 -7.27 -8.65 -6.81
N TYR A 133 -7.19 -7.33 -6.86
CA TYR A 133 -6.14 -6.59 -7.58
C TYR A 133 -5.12 -5.90 -6.67
N CYS A 134 -5.00 -6.32 -5.40
CA CYS A 134 -4.01 -5.79 -4.47
C CYS A 134 -3.06 -6.91 -3.94
N PRO A 135 -2.29 -7.57 -4.84
CA PRO A 135 -1.32 -8.56 -4.40
C PRO A 135 -0.16 -7.88 -3.67
N SER A 136 0.32 -8.50 -2.61
CA SER A 136 1.60 -8.13 -2.00
C SER A 136 2.77 -8.55 -2.90
N ILE A 137 3.97 -8.07 -2.61
CA ILE A 137 5.16 -8.51 -3.35
C ILE A 137 5.41 -10.01 -3.11
N GLU A 138 5.11 -10.52 -1.91
CA GLU A 138 5.16 -11.95 -1.61
C GLU A 138 4.22 -12.75 -2.52
N ASP A 139 2.97 -12.27 -2.68
CA ASP A 139 2.00 -12.89 -3.60
C ASP A 139 2.51 -12.94 -5.04
N LYS A 140 3.14 -11.84 -5.50
CA LYS A 140 3.68 -11.76 -6.86
C LYS A 140 4.79 -12.79 -7.08
N ILE A 141 5.70 -12.91 -6.11
CA ILE A 141 6.84 -13.82 -6.20
C ILE A 141 6.41 -15.28 -6.10
N VAL A 142 5.43 -15.60 -5.27
CA VAL A 142 4.93 -16.97 -5.13
C VAL A 142 4.05 -17.39 -6.31
N LYS A 143 3.09 -16.53 -6.70
CA LYS A 143 2.12 -16.87 -7.75
C LYS A 143 2.65 -16.74 -9.17
N PHE A 144 3.70 -15.95 -9.38
CA PHE A 144 4.34 -15.69 -10.67
C PHE A 144 5.84 -15.97 -10.59
N ALA A 145 6.19 -17.12 -10.06
CA ALA A 145 7.59 -17.52 -9.81
C ALA A 145 8.45 -17.65 -11.09
N ASP A 146 7.81 -17.82 -12.24
CA ASP A 146 8.44 -17.83 -13.56
C ASP A 146 8.92 -16.45 -14.03
N LYS A 147 8.40 -15.37 -13.43
CA LYS A 147 8.80 -14.00 -13.77
C LYS A 147 10.11 -13.62 -13.09
N LYS A 148 11.11 -13.27 -13.91
CA LYS A 148 12.44 -12.85 -13.42
C LYS A 148 12.43 -11.46 -12.74
N ARG A 149 11.41 -10.65 -13.00
CA ARG A 149 11.28 -9.29 -12.45
C ARG A 149 9.83 -8.85 -12.39
N HIS A 150 9.53 -7.99 -11.42
CA HIS A 150 8.26 -7.27 -11.28
C HIS A 150 8.51 -5.78 -11.37
N GLN A 151 7.63 -5.08 -12.05
CA GLN A 151 7.69 -3.62 -12.19
C GLN A 151 7.28 -2.93 -10.90
N VAL A 152 7.98 -1.86 -10.57
CA VAL A 152 7.76 -0.99 -9.42
C VAL A 152 7.65 0.45 -9.93
N PHE A 153 6.55 1.12 -9.65
CA PHE A 153 6.39 2.54 -9.95
C PHE A 153 6.85 3.36 -8.74
N MET A 154 7.83 4.22 -8.97
CA MET A 154 8.36 5.15 -7.97
C MET A 154 7.57 6.45 -8.07
N GLU A 155 6.53 6.58 -7.25
CA GLU A 155 5.53 7.66 -7.32
C GLU A 155 5.84 8.73 -6.26
N PRO A 156 6.11 10.00 -6.67
CA PRO A 156 6.22 11.09 -5.71
C PRO A 156 4.91 11.28 -4.93
N MET A 157 5.00 11.45 -3.60
CA MET A 157 3.83 11.63 -2.75
C MET A 157 3.39 13.11 -2.61
N GLY A 158 3.85 13.97 -3.48
CA GLY A 158 3.47 15.40 -3.53
C GLY A 158 3.94 16.06 -4.80
N TYR A 159 3.46 17.27 -5.01
CA TYR A 159 3.71 18.06 -6.24
C TYR A 159 4.88 19.01 -6.12
N SER A 160 5.34 19.30 -4.90
CA SER A 160 6.46 20.21 -4.68
C SER A 160 7.78 19.46 -4.66
N GLU A 161 8.85 20.15 -5.00
CA GLU A 161 10.21 19.64 -4.87
C GLU A 161 10.58 19.30 -3.42
N GLU A 162 9.88 19.92 -2.46
CA GLU A 162 10.01 19.66 -1.03
C GLU A 162 9.43 18.31 -0.60
N SER A 163 8.59 17.68 -1.43
CA SER A 163 8.08 16.34 -1.14
C SER A 163 9.21 15.32 -1.19
N MET A 164 9.61 14.87 -0.01
CA MET A 164 10.75 13.97 0.17
C MET A 164 10.38 12.49 0.12
N MET A 165 9.08 12.16 0.08
CA MET A 165 8.61 10.78 0.14
C MET A 165 8.23 10.24 -1.23
N ILE A 166 8.69 9.02 -1.50
CA ILE A 166 8.35 8.24 -2.69
C ILE A 166 7.55 7.01 -2.25
N TYR A 167 6.47 6.75 -2.97
CA TYR A 167 5.65 5.55 -2.84
C TYR A 167 6.09 4.52 -3.88
N PRO A 168 6.77 3.41 -3.48
CA PRO A 168 7.19 2.37 -4.43
C PRO A 168 6.01 1.43 -4.71
N ASN A 169 5.13 1.84 -5.61
CA ASN A 169 3.92 1.10 -5.96
C ASN A 169 4.28 -0.25 -6.61
N GLY A 170 3.74 -1.30 -6.04
CA GLY A 170 4.04 -2.68 -6.44
C GLY A 170 4.81 -3.47 -5.40
N LEU A 171 5.31 -2.84 -4.32
CA LEU A 171 6.07 -3.45 -3.22
C LEU A 171 5.29 -3.53 -1.89
N SER A 172 3.95 -3.50 -1.93
CA SER A 172 3.14 -3.74 -0.74
C SER A 172 3.53 -5.06 -0.08
N THR A 173 3.74 -5.05 1.24
CA THR A 173 4.28 -6.21 1.95
C THR A 173 3.83 -6.27 3.41
N SER A 174 3.90 -7.45 3.99
CA SER A 174 3.76 -7.70 5.43
C SER A 174 5.01 -8.34 6.06
N LEU A 175 6.13 -8.30 5.35
CA LEU A 175 7.43 -8.75 5.85
C LEU A 175 7.95 -7.84 6.98
N PRO A 176 8.84 -8.33 7.86
CA PRO A 176 9.45 -7.52 8.90
C PRO A 176 10.41 -6.46 8.34
N VAL A 177 10.73 -5.46 9.14
CA VAL A 177 11.47 -4.25 8.69
C VAL A 177 12.84 -4.58 8.13
N ASP A 178 13.59 -5.48 8.78
CA ASP A 178 14.92 -5.91 8.32
C ASP A 178 14.87 -6.48 6.89
N VAL A 179 13.93 -7.37 6.63
CA VAL A 179 13.73 -7.96 5.30
C VAL A 179 13.28 -6.92 4.28
N GLN A 180 12.42 -5.98 4.70
CA GLN A 180 12.01 -4.86 3.83
C GLN A 180 13.21 -4.01 3.41
N LEU A 181 14.12 -3.68 4.34
CA LEU A 181 15.33 -2.93 4.05
C LEU A 181 16.24 -3.68 3.09
N ASP A 182 16.41 -4.99 3.29
CA ASP A 182 17.30 -5.81 2.46
C ASP A 182 16.78 -5.92 1.02
N PHE A 183 15.52 -6.22 0.82
CA PHE A 183 14.98 -6.34 -0.54
C PHE A 183 14.86 -4.97 -1.23
N LEU A 184 14.56 -3.90 -0.51
CA LEU A 184 14.52 -2.55 -1.10
C LEU A 184 15.90 -2.10 -1.59
N ARG A 185 16.97 -2.41 -0.83
CA ARG A 185 18.35 -2.12 -1.23
C ARG A 185 18.86 -2.97 -2.38
N SER A 186 18.19 -4.07 -2.70
CA SER A 186 18.55 -4.95 -3.81
C SER A 186 17.98 -4.50 -5.16
N ILE A 187 17.06 -3.54 -5.15
CA ILE A 187 16.43 -2.95 -6.34
C ILE A 187 17.23 -1.75 -6.82
#